data_43eb43b8347315888ba575350f03133c
#
_entry.id   43eb43b8347315888ba575350f03133c
#
_cell.length_a   1.000
_cell.length_b   1.000
_cell.length_c   1.000
_cell.angle_alpha   90.00
_cell.angle_beta   90.00
_cell.angle_gamma   90.00
#
_symmetry.space_group_name_H-M   'P 1'
#
loop_
_entity.id
_entity.type
_entity.pdbx_description
1 polymer ?
#
loop_
_entity_poly.entity_id
_entity_poly.type
_entity_poly.pdbx_seq_one_letter_code
_entity_poly.pdbx_strand_id
1 'polypeptide(L)'
;MKTKTKGLIALIVVIVAAIYYYVTIPAINIHSTDTWGAVLFLIVIALIVKLFFYGFRNPAKIRISDLKESKILRAGVILLLVLGAVYFVGSILSSPIVNAKKYQKLMKVEQGNFTEDVEELSFDKIPLLDRDTAALLGDRKMGSMVDMVSQFEADDIYSQINYKDNPVRVTPLRYASVIKWFTNRSEGIPAYIRINMANQNTELVKLDKGMKYVNSEYFNRNIYRHLRFAHPTYIYGDLSFEIDDDGVPYWIAPVKKYNIGLFGGETIGKVVICNAITGETTTYKTTDVPEWVDRVYSADLLVNLFDYYGTLKHGFFNSVLSQKDCLKTTDGYNYLALDDDVWMYTGVTSVNGDQSNVGFVLSNQRTMETKYYECEGATEASAMSSAEGQVQNLKYTATFPLLLNISGEPTYFIALKDDAGLVKKYAMVNVQKYQIVAIGDSVSQCEDNYLNLLLSNGVKEEAKDDREIETITGEITKIAQAVIDGTSHYYLMIDGSEDIFDVSVVDYIDVVRCEAGQTVTMEYKKGEKTDTVVSLKIK
;
A
#
# COMPACT_ATOMS: atom_id res chain seq x y z
N MET A 1 45.63 34.81 12.91
CA MET A 1 44.30 35.22 12.45
C MET A 1 43.72 36.15 13.49
N LYS A 2 43.35 37.39 13.12
CA LYS A 2 42.75 38.35 14.08
C LYS A 2 41.46 37.75 14.65
N THR A 3 41.14 37.97 15.90
CA THR A 3 39.95 37.42 16.60
C THR A 3 38.64 37.66 15.82
N LYS A 4 38.51 38.82 15.19
CA LYS A 4 37.35 39.18 14.32
C LYS A 4 37.14 38.22 13.13
N THR A 5 38.23 37.76 12.47
CA THR A 5 38.14 36.82 11.33
C THR A 5 37.75 35.41 11.77
N LYS A 6 38.19 34.99 12.97
CA LYS A 6 37.76 33.69 13.54
C LYS A 6 36.26 33.71 13.88
N GLY A 7 35.79 34.82 14.47
CA GLY A 7 34.38 35.02 14.77
C GLY A 7 33.49 35.02 13.52
N LEU A 8 33.94 35.69 12.42
CA LEU A 8 33.18 35.70 11.16
C LEU A 8 33.09 34.30 10.53
N ILE A 9 34.19 33.52 10.53
CA ILE A 9 34.16 32.13 10.01
C ILE A 9 33.21 31.28 10.84
N ALA A 10 33.28 31.36 12.16
CA ALA A 10 32.38 30.62 13.04
C ALA A 10 30.89 30.99 12.77
N LEU A 11 30.62 32.30 12.62
CA LEU A 11 29.26 32.76 12.31
C LEU A 11 28.74 32.20 10.97
N ILE A 12 29.57 32.24 9.91
CA ILE A 12 29.19 31.70 8.60
C ILE A 12 28.91 30.19 8.71
N VAL A 13 29.75 29.43 9.40
CA VAL A 13 29.53 27.98 9.58
C VAL A 13 28.25 27.71 10.34
N VAL A 14 27.94 28.48 11.38
CA VAL A 14 26.70 28.33 12.16
C VAL A 14 25.49 28.66 11.31
N ILE A 15 25.53 29.73 10.52
CA ILE A 15 24.43 30.10 9.62
C ILE A 15 24.18 29.01 8.57
N VAL A 16 25.25 28.51 7.92
CA VAL A 16 25.15 27.42 6.94
C VAL A 16 24.61 26.15 7.61
N ALA A 17 25.07 25.80 8.79
CA ALA A 17 24.57 24.66 9.54
C ALA A 17 23.07 24.79 9.89
N ALA A 18 22.64 25.98 10.32
CA ALA A 18 21.25 26.25 10.65
C ALA A 18 20.33 26.18 9.40
N ILE A 19 20.78 26.77 8.28
CA ILE A 19 20.04 26.69 7.01
C ILE A 19 19.99 25.23 6.52
N TYR A 20 21.13 24.54 6.55
CA TYR A 20 21.21 23.15 6.17
C TYR A 20 20.25 22.29 7.01
N TYR A 21 20.30 22.42 8.34
CA TYR A 21 19.41 21.69 9.23
C TYR A 21 17.94 22.00 8.96
N TYR A 22 17.59 23.27 8.74
CA TYR A 22 16.20 23.70 8.46
C TYR A 22 15.66 23.13 7.14
N VAL A 23 16.53 23.01 6.12
CA VAL A 23 16.14 22.50 4.79
C VAL A 23 16.10 20.98 4.75
N THR A 24 17.13 20.32 5.28
CA THR A 24 17.26 18.84 5.18
C THR A 24 16.64 18.10 6.35
N ILE A 25 16.41 18.77 7.48
CA ILE A 25 15.80 18.25 8.72
C ILE A 25 16.27 16.84 9.11
N PRO A 26 17.60 16.55 9.14
CA PRO A 26 18.10 15.23 9.51
C PRO A 26 17.74 14.89 10.96
N ALA A 27 17.49 13.61 11.24
CA ALA A 27 17.32 13.16 12.62
C ALA A 27 18.64 13.33 13.41
N ILE A 28 18.59 13.85 14.62
CA ILE A 28 19.78 13.92 15.48
C ILE A 28 19.95 12.58 16.19
N ASN A 29 20.41 11.58 15.45
CA ASN A 29 20.48 10.20 15.93
C ASN A 29 21.66 9.45 15.29
N ILE A 30 22.43 8.72 16.08
CA ILE A 30 23.61 7.96 15.60
C ILE A 30 23.24 6.80 14.66
N HIS A 31 22.00 6.34 14.69
CA HIS A 31 21.50 5.31 13.80
C HIS A 31 21.01 5.87 12.45
N SER A 32 20.90 7.20 12.30
CA SER A 32 20.48 7.84 11.05
C SER A 32 21.67 8.06 10.12
N THR A 33 21.64 7.48 8.94
CA THR A 33 22.62 7.73 7.86
C THR A 33 22.68 9.21 7.49
N ASP A 34 21.53 9.90 7.50
CA ASP A 34 21.42 11.33 7.21
C ASP A 34 22.21 12.19 8.21
N THR A 35 22.21 11.79 9.49
CA THR A 35 23.00 12.46 10.53
C THR A 35 24.48 12.37 10.23
N TRP A 36 24.97 11.18 9.86
CA TRP A 36 26.37 11.00 9.47
C TRP A 36 26.73 11.82 8.25
N GLY A 37 25.85 11.79 7.22
CA GLY A 37 25.98 12.61 6.02
C GLY A 37 26.04 14.11 6.36
N ALA A 38 25.13 14.60 7.20
CA ALA A 38 25.08 15.99 7.66
C ALA A 38 26.37 16.40 8.41
N VAL A 39 26.84 15.57 9.35
CA VAL A 39 28.07 15.85 10.13
C VAL A 39 29.29 15.89 9.21
N LEU A 40 29.45 14.91 8.32
CA LEU A 40 30.54 14.86 7.35
C LEU A 40 30.51 16.07 6.42
N PHE A 41 29.34 16.43 5.89
CA PHE A 41 29.11 17.60 5.03
C PHE A 41 29.54 18.90 5.74
N LEU A 42 29.07 19.11 6.97
CA LEU A 42 29.42 20.32 7.75
C LEU A 42 30.93 20.42 8.04
N ILE A 43 31.58 19.30 8.31
CA ILE A 43 33.05 19.29 8.49
C ILE A 43 33.74 19.66 7.18
N VAL A 44 33.29 19.11 6.03
CA VAL A 44 33.86 19.46 4.71
C VAL A 44 33.66 20.94 4.41
N ILE A 45 32.47 21.49 4.63
CA ILE A 45 32.22 22.94 4.46
C ILE A 45 33.14 23.78 5.35
N ALA A 46 33.27 23.41 6.62
CA ALA A 46 34.17 24.12 7.54
C ALA A 46 35.62 24.11 7.07
N LEU A 47 36.08 23.00 6.50
CA LEU A 47 37.43 22.86 5.92
C LEU A 47 37.58 23.72 4.65
N ILE A 48 36.57 23.71 3.75
CA ILE A 48 36.59 24.53 2.53
C ILE A 48 36.62 26.03 2.89
N VAL A 49 35.75 26.46 3.81
CA VAL A 49 35.73 27.85 4.29
C VAL A 49 37.07 28.23 4.87
N LYS A 50 37.68 27.35 5.66
CA LYS A 50 39.00 27.56 6.22
C LYS A 50 40.08 27.69 5.15
N LEU A 51 40.07 26.82 4.13
CA LEU A 51 41.01 26.87 3.00
C LEU A 51 40.84 28.14 2.19
N PHE A 52 39.60 28.54 1.90
CA PHE A 52 39.27 29.78 1.18
C PHE A 52 39.89 31.00 1.88
N PHE A 53 39.64 31.16 3.19
CA PHE A 53 40.20 32.25 3.94
C PHE A 53 41.73 32.17 4.10
N TYR A 54 42.34 30.98 4.03
CA TYR A 54 43.78 30.81 4.00
C TYR A 54 44.37 31.26 2.67
N GLY A 55 43.73 30.85 1.52
CA GLY A 55 44.14 31.23 0.18
C GLY A 55 44.04 32.74 -0.10
N PHE A 56 42.94 33.38 0.36
CA PHE A 56 42.79 34.86 0.27
C PHE A 56 43.89 35.63 0.98
N ARG A 57 44.49 35.06 2.02
CA ARG A 57 45.56 35.68 2.79
C ARG A 57 46.96 35.46 2.19
N ASN A 58 47.15 34.43 1.40
CA ASN A 58 48.43 34.04 0.81
C ASN A 58 48.25 33.63 -0.66
N PRO A 59 47.88 34.59 -1.57
CA PRO A 59 47.52 34.26 -2.95
C PRO A 59 48.66 33.61 -3.76
N ALA A 60 49.91 33.73 -3.33
CA ALA A 60 51.07 33.16 -4.04
C ALA A 60 51.50 31.75 -3.59
N LYS A 61 50.86 31.15 -2.60
CA LYS A 61 51.35 29.89 -1.96
C LYS A 61 50.23 28.97 -1.49
N ILE A 62 49.40 28.45 -2.38
CA ILE A 62 48.64 27.24 -2.04
C ILE A 62 49.43 26.03 -2.52
N ARG A 63 50.35 25.55 -1.69
CA ARG A 63 51.00 24.25 -1.90
C ARG A 63 50.37 23.21 -0.97
N ILE A 64 50.28 21.96 -1.44
CA ILE A 64 49.78 20.81 -0.64
C ILE A 64 50.59 20.67 0.66
N SER A 65 51.86 21.13 0.68
CA SER A 65 52.72 21.21 1.88
C SER A 65 52.16 22.12 2.98
N ASP A 66 51.48 23.22 2.61
CA ASP A 66 50.95 24.20 3.58
C ASP A 66 49.68 23.67 4.29
N LEU A 67 48.97 22.73 3.65
CA LEU A 67 47.86 21.95 4.26
C LEU A 67 48.39 21.09 5.43
N LYS A 68 49.63 20.58 5.32
CA LYS A 68 50.26 19.76 6.37
C LYS A 68 50.69 20.59 7.59
N GLU A 69 50.92 21.88 7.45
CA GLU A 69 51.35 22.77 8.56
C GLU A 69 50.16 23.28 9.40
N SER A 70 48.94 23.35 8.86
CA SER A 70 47.79 23.80 9.62
C SER A 70 47.25 22.70 10.54
N LYS A 71 47.47 22.83 11.85
CA LYS A 71 46.95 21.89 12.87
C LYS A 71 45.45 21.66 12.76
N ILE A 72 44.66 22.71 12.43
CA ILE A 72 43.20 22.62 12.32
C ILE A 72 42.76 21.83 11.07
N LEU A 73 43.43 22.08 9.92
CA LEU A 73 43.12 21.33 8.70
C LEU A 73 43.48 19.86 8.87
N ARG A 74 44.64 19.57 9.45
CA ARG A 74 45.04 18.19 9.75
C ARG A 74 44.06 17.51 10.71
N ALA A 75 43.67 18.16 11.80
CA ALA A 75 42.70 17.63 12.75
C ALA A 75 41.33 17.38 12.08
N GLY A 76 40.86 18.28 11.22
CA GLY A 76 39.63 18.10 10.48
C GLY A 76 39.67 16.93 9.49
N VAL A 77 40.78 16.75 8.76
CA VAL A 77 40.97 15.58 7.87
C VAL A 77 41.04 14.28 8.67
N ILE A 78 41.78 14.27 9.78
CA ILE A 78 41.83 13.09 10.67
C ILE A 78 40.41 12.76 11.19
N LEU A 79 39.65 13.77 11.62
CA LEU A 79 38.27 13.57 12.10
C LEU A 79 37.37 12.99 11.00
N LEU A 80 37.47 13.49 9.76
CA LEU A 80 36.72 12.92 8.62
C LEU A 80 37.08 11.44 8.39
N LEU A 81 38.37 11.11 8.43
CA LEU A 81 38.83 9.73 8.23
C LEU A 81 38.36 8.82 9.37
N VAL A 82 38.40 9.28 10.61
CA VAL A 82 37.92 8.52 11.78
C VAL A 82 36.41 8.30 11.69
N LEU A 83 35.64 9.36 11.42
CA LEU A 83 34.18 9.23 11.28
C LEU A 83 33.79 8.34 10.08
N GLY A 84 34.48 8.50 8.95
CA GLY A 84 34.28 7.62 7.79
C GLY A 84 34.63 6.16 8.10
N ALA A 85 35.69 5.90 8.84
CA ALA A 85 36.04 4.54 9.28
C ALA A 85 35.00 3.97 10.24
N VAL A 86 34.51 4.74 11.21
CA VAL A 86 33.45 4.32 12.14
C VAL A 86 32.16 4.01 11.38
N TYR A 87 31.78 4.86 10.42
CA TYR A 87 30.63 4.63 9.58
C TYR A 87 30.78 3.33 8.77
N PHE A 88 31.90 3.14 8.09
CA PHE A 88 32.17 1.96 7.25
C PHE A 88 32.20 0.66 8.08
N VAL A 89 32.99 0.65 9.17
CA VAL A 89 33.06 -0.51 10.08
C VAL A 89 31.68 -0.77 10.72
N GLY A 90 31.00 0.30 11.16
CA GLY A 90 29.64 0.21 11.69
C GLY A 90 28.64 -0.40 10.71
N SER A 91 28.74 -0.04 9.43
CA SER A 91 27.87 -0.61 8.36
C SER A 91 28.13 -2.10 8.18
N ILE A 92 29.40 -2.53 8.12
CA ILE A 92 29.77 -3.96 8.02
C ILE A 92 29.27 -4.73 9.23
N LEU A 93 29.55 -4.23 10.44
CA LEU A 93 29.14 -4.87 11.69
C LEU A 93 27.61 -4.89 11.88
N SER A 94 26.89 -4.03 11.19
CA SER A 94 25.43 -3.99 11.19
C SER A 94 24.80 -4.89 10.10
N SER A 95 25.58 -5.42 9.16
CA SER A 95 25.08 -6.11 7.98
C SER A 95 24.59 -7.53 8.27
N PRO A 96 23.72 -8.10 7.36
CA PRO A 96 23.33 -9.50 7.39
C PRO A 96 24.51 -10.47 7.26
N ILE A 97 25.64 -10.06 6.64
CA ILE A 97 26.85 -10.87 6.50
C ILE A 97 27.34 -11.34 7.85
N VAL A 98 27.37 -10.44 8.81
CA VAL A 98 27.91 -10.70 10.16
C VAL A 98 26.80 -11.18 11.11
N ASN A 99 25.56 -10.77 10.90
CA ASN A 99 24.47 -10.96 11.85
C ASN A 99 23.27 -11.76 11.28
N ALA A 100 23.46 -12.63 10.30
CA ALA A 100 22.39 -13.36 9.64
C ALA A 100 21.34 -13.92 10.61
N LYS A 101 21.77 -14.59 11.69
CA LYS A 101 20.88 -15.17 12.69
C LYS A 101 20.04 -14.13 13.46
N LYS A 102 20.57 -12.89 13.63
CA LYS A 102 19.79 -11.83 14.29
C LYS A 102 18.76 -11.24 13.34
N TYR A 103 19.12 -11.07 12.06
CA TYR A 103 18.18 -10.64 11.03
C TYR A 103 17.05 -11.65 10.83
N GLN A 104 17.37 -12.93 10.75
CA GLN A 104 16.39 -14.02 10.62
C GLN A 104 15.32 -14.00 11.75
N LYS A 105 15.67 -13.47 12.93
CA LYS A 105 14.80 -13.42 14.11
C LYS A 105 14.09 -12.07 14.32
N LEU A 106 14.17 -11.14 13.39
CA LEU A 106 13.51 -9.84 13.51
C LEU A 106 12.00 -9.94 13.41
N MET A 107 11.51 -10.91 12.66
CA MET A 107 10.09 -11.24 12.50
C MET A 107 9.83 -12.63 13.05
N LYS A 108 8.70 -12.79 13.71
CA LYS A 108 8.16 -14.10 14.10
C LYS A 108 7.13 -14.48 13.03
N VAL A 109 7.27 -15.64 12.43
CA VAL A 109 6.32 -16.17 11.44
C VAL A 109 5.67 -17.41 12.01
N GLU A 110 4.35 -17.43 12.02
CA GLU A 110 3.55 -18.57 12.46
C GLU A 110 3.02 -19.33 11.24
N GLN A 111 2.85 -20.63 11.38
CA GLN A 111 2.19 -21.44 10.35
C GLN A 111 0.68 -21.28 10.51
N GLY A 112 -0.01 -20.88 9.45
CA GLY A 112 -1.46 -20.74 9.42
C GLY A 112 -2.15 -21.81 8.57
N ASN A 113 -3.46 -21.90 8.71
CA ASN A 113 -4.33 -22.63 7.80
C ASN A 113 -5.19 -21.61 7.03
N PHE A 114 -4.98 -21.50 5.72
CA PHE A 114 -5.58 -20.44 4.91
C PHE A 114 -7.11 -20.44 5.01
N THR A 115 -7.75 -21.59 4.91
CA THR A 115 -9.21 -21.69 4.92
C THR A 115 -9.85 -21.48 6.29
N GLU A 116 -9.08 -21.57 7.36
CA GLU A 116 -9.56 -21.29 8.72
C GLU A 116 -9.31 -19.84 9.13
N ASP A 117 -8.17 -19.26 8.66
CA ASP A 117 -7.73 -17.93 9.06
C ASP A 117 -8.27 -16.83 8.12
N VAL A 118 -8.59 -17.15 6.87
CA VAL A 118 -9.11 -16.21 5.87
C VAL A 118 -10.55 -16.57 5.56
N GLU A 119 -11.47 -15.83 6.15
CA GLU A 119 -12.91 -16.01 5.90
C GLU A 119 -13.29 -15.62 4.46
N GLU A 120 -14.38 -16.19 3.96
CA GLU A 120 -14.97 -15.75 2.72
C GLU A 120 -15.51 -14.33 2.89
N LEU A 121 -15.03 -13.41 2.07
CA LEU A 121 -15.48 -12.02 2.09
C LEU A 121 -16.74 -11.85 1.26
N SER A 122 -17.72 -11.13 1.79
CA SER A 122 -18.85 -10.67 0.99
C SER A 122 -18.39 -9.66 -0.06
N PHE A 123 -19.07 -9.59 -1.21
CA PHE A 123 -18.65 -8.78 -2.37
C PHE A 123 -18.55 -7.29 -2.07
N ASP A 124 -19.40 -6.79 -1.19
CA ASP A 124 -19.41 -5.40 -0.74
C ASP A 124 -18.19 -5.01 0.12
N LYS A 125 -17.37 -6.01 0.51
CA LYS A 125 -16.14 -5.83 1.26
C LYS A 125 -14.86 -6.10 0.45
N ILE A 126 -14.97 -6.58 -0.79
CA ILE A 126 -13.80 -6.84 -1.63
C ILE A 126 -13.23 -5.52 -2.15
N PRO A 127 -11.96 -5.18 -1.86
CA PRO A 127 -11.34 -3.97 -2.37
C PRO A 127 -11.02 -4.10 -3.87
N LEU A 128 -11.86 -3.51 -4.72
CA LEU A 128 -11.78 -3.58 -6.18
C LEU A 128 -10.76 -2.59 -6.79
N LEU A 129 -10.31 -1.61 -6.00
CA LEU A 129 -9.52 -0.48 -6.49
C LEU A 129 -8.07 -0.59 -6.06
N ASP A 130 -7.18 -0.57 -7.03
CA ASP A 130 -5.77 -0.26 -6.76
C ASP A 130 -5.54 1.24 -6.52
N ARG A 131 -4.30 1.61 -6.17
CA ARG A 131 -3.92 3.00 -5.89
C ARG A 131 -4.14 3.92 -7.08
N ASP A 132 -3.79 3.47 -8.29
CA ASP A 132 -3.82 4.31 -9.49
C ASP A 132 -5.26 4.61 -9.91
N THR A 133 -6.14 3.61 -9.86
CA THR A 133 -7.58 3.81 -10.11
C THR A 133 -8.20 4.74 -9.07
N ALA A 134 -7.82 4.58 -7.79
CA ALA A 134 -8.28 5.50 -6.74
C ALA A 134 -7.82 6.93 -6.98
N ALA A 135 -6.57 7.15 -7.45
CA ALA A 135 -6.08 8.47 -7.79
C ALA A 135 -6.90 9.11 -8.93
N LEU A 136 -7.21 8.34 -9.99
CA LEU A 136 -8.07 8.82 -11.08
C LEU A 136 -9.47 9.22 -10.60
N LEU A 137 -10.05 8.45 -9.67
CA LEU A 137 -11.36 8.79 -9.08
C LEU A 137 -11.28 10.05 -8.22
N GLY A 138 -10.23 10.20 -7.44
CA GLY A 138 -9.94 11.39 -6.63
C GLY A 138 -9.82 12.64 -7.49
N ASP A 139 -9.05 12.60 -8.56
CA ASP A 139 -8.86 13.71 -9.51
C ASP A 139 -10.18 14.08 -10.19
N ARG A 140 -10.98 13.10 -10.61
CA ARG A 140 -12.33 13.36 -11.17
C ARG A 140 -13.25 14.02 -10.15
N LYS A 141 -13.20 13.57 -8.90
CA LYS A 141 -13.99 14.20 -7.82
C LYS A 141 -13.59 15.65 -7.64
N MET A 142 -12.29 15.94 -7.57
CA MET A 142 -11.78 17.31 -7.47
C MET A 142 -12.19 18.16 -8.69
N GLY A 143 -12.08 17.63 -9.90
CA GLY A 143 -12.51 18.32 -11.12
C GLY A 143 -13.98 18.72 -11.14
N SER A 144 -14.84 18.00 -10.42
CA SER A 144 -16.28 18.32 -10.30
C SER A 144 -16.59 19.41 -9.25
N MET A 145 -15.61 19.79 -8.39
CA MET A 145 -15.79 20.73 -7.28
C MET A 145 -15.34 22.13 -7.66
N VAL A 146 -16.21 22.91 -8.30
CA VAL A 146 -15.93 24.23 -8.87
C VAL A 146 -15.39 25.22 -7.82
N ASP A 147 -15.84 25.13 -6.59
CA ASP A 147 -15.43 25.99 -5.47
C ASP A 147 -14.01 25.69 -4.95
N MET A 148 -13.49 24.49 -5.19
CA MET A 148 -12.22 24.02 -4.62
C MET A 148 -11.14 23.71 -5.64
N VAL A 149 -11.49 23.26 -6.85
CA VAL A 149 -10.54 22.80 -7.88
C VAL A 149 -9.52 23.85 -8.30
N SER A 150 -9.85 25.13 -8.19
CA SER A 150 -8.92 26.23 -8.48
C SER A 150 -7.91 26.51 -7.36
N GLN A 151 -8.12 25.95 -6.15
CA GLN A 151 -7.33 26.23 -4.94
C GLN A 151 -6.54 25.01 -4.49
N PHE A 152 -7.11 23.81 -4.66
CA PHE A 152 -6.60 22.56 -4.12
C PHE A 152 -6.59 21.47 -5.17
N GLU A 153 -5.72 20.51 -5.00
CA GLU A 153 -5.59 19.27 -5.79
C GLU A 153 -5.60 18.08 -4.84
N ALA A 154 -5.94 16.88 -5.32
CA ALA A 154 -5.71 15.65 -4.55
C ALA A 154 -4.21 15.44 -4.34
N ASP A 155 -3.84 14.93 -3.17
CA ASP A 155 -2.44 14.56 -2.89
C ASP A 155 -2.10 13.20 -3.50
N ASP A 156 -0.80 12.93 -3.65
CA ASP A 156 -0.30 11.65 -4.16
C ASP A 156 -0.26 10.55 -3.06
N ILE A 157 -0.55 10.93 -1.81
CA ILE A 157 -0.60 10.00 -0.67
C ILE A 157 -2.00 9.41 -0.56
N TYR A 158 -2.16 8.17 -0.96
CA TYR A 158 -3.38 7.38 -0.82
C TYR A 158 -3.15 6.24 0.16
N SER A 159 -3.66 6.36 1.38
CA SER A 159 -3.59 5.30 2.39
C SER A 159 -4.82 4.40 2.28
N GLN A 160 -4.61 3.09 2.29
CA GLN A 160 -5.68 2.12 2.47
C GLN A 160 -5.85 1.89 3.95
N ILE A 161 -7.07 1.99 4.43
CA ILE A 161 -7.47 1.79 5.81
C ILE A 161 -8.74 0.95 5.88
N ASN A 162 -9.00 0.36 7.02
CA ASN A 162 -10.30 -0.19 7.35
C ASN A 162 -11.11 0.86 8.13
N TYR A 163 -12.16 1.39 7.55
CA TYR A 163 -13.00 2.40 8.19
C TYR A 163 -14.39 1.86 8.40
N LYS A 164 -14.73 1.55 9.66
CA LYS A 164 -16.04 0.98 10.04
C LYS A 164 -16.36 -0.29 9.23
N ASP A 165 -15.44 -1.25 9.27
CA ASP A 165 -15.52 -2.54 8.56
C ASP A 165 -15.59 -2.44 7.02
N ASN A 166 -15.18 -1.32 6.44
CA ASN A 166 -15.13 -1.14 5.00
C ASN A 166 -13.72 -0.78 4.54
N PRO A 167 -13.23 -1.41 3.46
CA PRO A 167 -11.96 -1.02 2.86
C PRO A 167 -12.13 0.34 2.17
N VAL A 168 -11.41 1.35 2.65
CA VAL A 168 -11.42 2.67 2.05
C VAL A 168 -10.01 3.16 1.76
N ARG A 169 -9.89 4.06 0.78
CA ARG A 169 -8.68 4.86 0.58
C ARG A 169 -8.95 6.30 0.96
N VAL A 170 -8.01 6.87 1.70
CA VAL A 170 -8.07 8.27 2.10
C VAL A 170 -6.86 9.02 1.57
N THR A 171 -7.08 10.25 1.12
CA THR A 171 -6.02 11.15 0.69
C THR A 171 -6.33 12.58 1.13
N PRO A 172 -5.34 13.33 1.66
CA PRO A 172 -5.53 14.75 1.91
C PRO A 172 -5.59 15.53 0.59
N LEU A 173 -6.04 16.75 0.66
CA LEU A 173 -5.80 17.70 -0.43
C LEU A 173 -4.45 18.40 -0.22
N ARG A 174 -3.93 18.97 -1.30
CA ARG A 174 -2.75 19.86 -1.30
C ARG A 174 -3.07 21.20 -1.94
N TYR A 175 -2.30 22.22 -1.61
CA TYR A 175 -2.43 23.53 -2.27
C TYR A 175 -1.94 23.41 -3.72
N ALA A 176 -2.75 23.87 -4.69
CA ALA A 176 -2.42 23.81 -6.10
C ALA A 176 -1.18 24.67 -6.50
N SER A 177 -0.82 25.66 -5.69
CA SER A 177 0.39 26.46 -5.87
C SER A 177 0.77 27.24 -4.60
N VAL A 178 1.98 27.83 -4.60
CA VAL A 178 2.46 28.71 -3.50
C VAL A 178 1.52 29.90 -3.28
N ILE A 179 0.94 30.46 -4.36
CA ILE A 179 -0.01 31.59 -4.26
C ILE A 179 -1.29 31.11 -3.56
N LYS A 180 -1.78 29.93 -3.93
CA LYS A 180 -2.97 29.32 -3.31
C LYS A 180 -2.74 28.99 -1.84
N TRP A 181 -1.55 28.49 -1.49
CA TRP A 181 -1.15 28.36 -0.10
C TRP A 181 -1.19 29.70 0.65
N PHE A 182 -0.59 30.75 0.10
CA PHE A 182 -0.50 32.05 0.77
C PHE A 182 -1.88 32.63 1.07
N THR A 183 -2.85 32.47 0.16
CA THR A 183 -4.21 32.97 0.28
C THR A 183 -5.09 32.15 1.24
N ASN A 184 -4.84 30.84 1.35
CA ASN A 184 -5.69 29.93 2.14
C ASN A 184 -5.06 29.43 3.45
N ARG A 185 -3.78 29.72 3.71
CA ARG A 185 -3.05 29.17 4.87
C ARG A 185 -3.64 29.50 6.25
N SER A 186 -4.45 30.56 6.37
CA SER A 186 -5.09 30.92 7.64
C SER A 186 -6.17 29.92 8.04
N GLU A 187 -6.95 29.49 7.05
CA GLU A 187 -8.06 28.56 7.19
C GLU A 187 -7.57 27.09 7.20
N GLY A 188 -6.49 26.83 6.43
CA GLY A 188 -5.97 25.47 6.17
C GLY A 188 -6.71 24.76 5.03
N ILE A 189 -6.45 23.50 4.85
CA ILE A 189 -7.08 22.66 3.82
C ILE A 189 -8.42 22.15 4.35
N PRO A 190 -9.54 22.50 3.67
CA PRO A 190 -10.88 22.36 4.23
C PRO A 190 -11.49 20.97 4.11
N ALA A 191 -10.83 20.03 3.43
CA ALA A 191 -11.39 18.71 3.15
C ALA A 191 -10.31 17.66 2.88
N TYR A 192 -10.71 16.40 2.87
CA TYR A 192 -9.97 15.27 2.34
C TYR A 192 -10.89 14.42 1.46
N ILE A 193 -10.31 13.52 0.65
CA ILE A 193 -11.06 12.59 -0.18
C ILE A 193 -11.07 11.23 0.49
N ARG A 194 -12.25 10.60 0.53
CA ARG A 194 -12.47 9.23 0.97
C ARG A 194 -13.12 8.44 -0.17
N ILE A 195 -12.55 7.29 -0.51
CA ILE A 195 -12.98 6.43 -1.60
C ILE A 195 -13.28 5.05 -1.02
N ASN A 196 -14.53 4.61 -1.10
CA ASN A 196 -14.88 3.24 -0.78
C ASN A 196 -14.34 2.32 -1.88
N MET A 197 -13.52 1.34 -1.50
CA MET A 197 -12.81 0.51 -2.47
C MET A 197 -13.69 -0.58 -3.09
N ALA A 198 -14.77 -0.96 -2.43
CA ALA A 198 -15.68 -1.98 -2.94
C ALA A 198 -16.68 -1.44 -3.98
N ASN A 199 -17.29 -0.28 -3.71
CA ASN A 199 -18.32 0.30 -4.57
C ASN A 199 -17.89 1.53 -5.37
N GLN A 200 -16.60 1.96 -5.24
CA GLN A 200 -16.00 3.10 -5.93
C GLN A 200 -16.61 4.47 -5.56
N ASN A 201 -17.47 4.53 -4.53
CA ASN A 201 -18.04 5.79 -4.10
C ASN A 201 -16.94 6.73 -3.60
N THR A 202 -16.87 7.91 -4.21
CA THR A 202 -15.84 8.91 -3.93
C THR A 202 -16.45 10.14 -3.31
N GLU A 203 -16.08 10.42 -2.08
CA GLU A 203 -16.59 11.52 -1.28
C GLU A 203 -15.51 12.55 -1.01
N LEU A 204 -15.88 13.83 -1.05
CA LEU A 204 -15.10 14.93 -0.50
C LEU A 204 -15.67 15.24 0.90
N VAL A 205 -14.94 14.82 1.93
CA VAL A 205 -15.34 15.03 3.32
C VAL A 205 -14.89 16.41 3.76
N LYS A 206 -15.83 17.32 3.97
CA LYS A 206 -15.56 18.69 4.44
C LYS A 206 -15.35 18.68 5.95
N LEU A 207 -14.37 19.46 6.40
CA LEU A 207 -14.00 19.62 7.80
C LEU A 207 -14.53 20.95 8.34
N ASP A 208 -14.99 20.98 9.59
CA ASP A 208 -15.39 22.22 10.28
C ASP A 208 -14.19 23.17 10.49
N LYS A 209 -12.99 22.59 10.67
CA LYS A 209 -11.72 23.32 10.77
C LYS A 209 -10.72 22.69 9.81
N GLY A 210 -10.13 23.51 8.95
CA GLY A 210 -9.17 23.02 7.95
C GLY A 210 -7.88 22.45 8.56
N MET A 211 -7.30 21.49 7.86
CA MET A 211 -6.00 20.91 8.19
C MET A 211 -4.90 21.96 8.01
N LYS A 212 -4.08 22.15 9.04
CA LYS A 212 -2.97 23.12 9.05
C LYS A 212 -1.60 22.46 9.08
N TYR A 213 -1.54 21.15 9.25
CA TYR A 213 -0.31 20.38 9.29
C TYR A 213 -0.36 19.30 8.21
N VAL A 214 0.11 19.66 7.02
CA VAL A 214 0.12 18.77 5.85
C VAL A 214 1.45 18.87 5.11
N ASN A 215 1.70 17.95 4.18
CA ASN A 215 2.94 17.90 3.40
C ASN A 215 3.11 19.11 2.46
N SER A 216 2.02 19.69 1.96
CA SER A 216 2.01 20.88 1.09
C SER A 216 2.08 22.21 1.84
N GLU A 217 2.06 22.22 3.16
CA GLU A 217 2.29 23.40 3.98
C GLU A 217 3.77 23.81 3.98
N TYR A 218 4.01 25.10 4.21
CA TYR A 218 5.36 25.66 4.29
C TYR A 218 5.77 25.92 5.74
N PHE A 219 7.07 26.16 5.91
CA PHE A 219 7.69 26.45 7.21
C PHE A 219 7.38 25.39 8.26
N ASN A 220 7.01 25.79 9.46
CA ASN A 220 6.82 24.90 10.60
C ASN A 220 5.49 24.12 10.57
N ARG A 221 4.58 24.44 9.65
CA ARG A 221 3.34 23.67 9.42
C ARG A 221 3.52 22.52 8.43
N ASN A 222 4.62 22.49 7.66
CA ASN A 222 4.94 21.30 6.89
C ASN A 222 5.09 20.11 7.85
N ILE A 223 4.34 19.05 7.62
CA ILE A 223 4.22 17.92 8.58
C ILE A 223 5.58 17.30 8.90
N TYR A 224 6.47 17.10 7.93
CA TYR A 224 7.78 16.54 8.17
C TYR A 224 8.63 17.42 9.08
N ARG A 225 8.55 18.73 8.88
CA ARG A 225 9.30 19.71 9.70
C ARG A 225 8.68 19.85 11.08
N HIS A 226 7.35 19.83 11.16
CA HIS A 226 6.63 19.86 12.43
C HIS A 226 7.02 18.67 13.31
N LEU A 227 6.94 17.45 12.78
CA LEU A 227 7.34 16.23 13.48
C LEU A 227 8.83 16.25 13.87
N ARG A 228 9.72 16.73 12.97
CA ARG A 228 11.14 16.82 13.26
C ARG A 228 11.45 17.77 14.41
N PHE A 229 10.78 18.92 14.48
CA PHE A 229 11.02 19.88 15.57
C PHE A 229 10.37 19.42 16.88
N ALA A 230 9.25 18.71 16.83
CA ALA A 230 8.66 18.09 18.03
C ALA A 230 9.54 16.95 18.57
N HIS A 231 10.14 16.15 17.69
CA HIS A 231 10.94 14.97 18.03
C HIS A 231 12.26 14.91 17.24
N PRO A 232 13.27 15.72 17.58
CA PRO A 232 14.48 15.89 16.77
C PRO A 232 15.33 14.61 16.64
N THR A 233 15.17 13.66 17.55
CA THR A 233 15.97 12.41 17.57
C THR A 233 15.26 11.22 16.90
N TYR A 234 13.98 11.33 16.51
CA TYR A 234 13.24 10.23 15.91
C TYR A 234 13.58 10.07 14.43
N ILE A 235 13.83 8.84 14.01
CA ILE A 235 13.98 8.49 12.60
C ILE A 235 12.64 7.97 12.13
N TYR A 236 11.96 8.74 11.30
CA TYR A 236 10.65 8.37 10.80
C TYR A 236 10.75 7.44 9.59
N GLY A 237 9.82 6.50 9.49
CA GLY A 237 9.47 5.80 8.25
C GLY A 237 8.57 6.66 7.38
N ASP A 238 7.94 6.02 6.38
CA ASP A 238 6.97 6.69 5.53
C ASP A 238 5.71 7.04 6.32
N LEU A 239 5.27 8.29 6.18
CA LEU A 239 4.06 8.75 6.81
C LEU A 239 2.84 8.27 6.02
N SER A 240 1.79 7.84 6.74
CA SER A 240 0.46 7.64 6.18
C SER A 240 -0.51 8.72 6.65
N PHE A 241 -1.49 9.01 5.81
CA PHE A 241 -2.62 9.87 6.15
C PHE A 241 -3.81 8.96 6.45
N GLU A 242 -4.38 9.03 7.64
CA GLU A 242 -5.47 8.17 8.10
C GLU A 242 -6.53 9.01 8.82
N ILE A 243 -7.68 8.42 9.05
CA ILE A 243 -8.78 9.05 9.79
C ILE A 243 -9.21 8.13 10.93
N ASP A 244 -9.59 8.71 12.07
CA ASP A 244 -10.21 7.94 13.14
C ASP A 244 -11.69 7.62 12.85
N ASP A 245 -12.36 6.90 13.74
CA ASP A 245 -13.78 6.50 13.60
C ASP A 245 -14.75 7.69 13.52
N ASP A 246 -14.37 8.86 14.01
CA ASP A 246 -15.14 10.10 13.89
C ASP A 246 -14.82 10.87 12.58
N GLY A 247 -13.88 10.36 11.77
CA GLY A 247 -13.44 10.98 10.52
C GLY A 247 -12.47 12.14 10.70
N VAL A 248 -11.86 12.27 11.88
CA VAL A 248 -10.82 13.29 12.13
C VAL A 248 -9.52 12.86 11.46
N PRO A 249 -8.84 13.75 10.68
CA PRO A 249 -7.64 13.38 9.95
C PRO A 249 -6.37 13.44 10.81
N TYR A 250 -5.51 12.43 10.62
CA TYR A 250 -4.22 12.30 11.29
C TYR A 250 -3.10 11.89 10.32
N TRP A 251 -1.89 12.24 10.70
CA TRP A 251 -0.67 11.67 10.14
C TRP A 251 -0.10 10.62 11.08
N ILE A 252 0.09 9.43 10.56
CA ILE A 252 0.73 8.33 11.29
C ILE A 252 2.19 8.33 10.89
N ALA A 253 3.08 8.49 11.85
CA ALA A 253 4.52 8.58 11.65
C ALA A 253 5.25 7.47 12.42
N PRO A 254 5.51 6.32 11.79
CA PRO A 254 6.27 5.23 12.40
C PRO A 254 7.70 5.67 12.72
N VAL A 255 8.19 5.33 13.90
CA VAL A 255 9.56 5.63 14.34
C VAL A 255 10.42 4.39 14.23
N LYS A 256 11.39 4.43 13.35
CA LYS A 256 12.32 3.33 13.08
C LYS A 256 13.16 3.01 14.32
N LYS A 257 13.36 1.73 14.55
CA LYS A 257 14.26 1.17 15.55
C LYS A 257 15.28 0.27 14.88
N TYR A 258 16.54 0.50 15.18
CA TYR A 258 17.63 -0.34 14.71
C TYR A 258 18.06 -1.31 15.80
N ASN A 259 17.97 -2.61 15.53
CA ASN A 259 18.18 -3.67 16.50
C ASN A 259 19.59 -4.30 16.40
N ILE A 260 20.34 -4.01 15.34
CA ILE A 260 21.62 -4.64 15.03
C ILE A 260 22.67 -3.60 14.67
N GLY A 261 23.62 -3.38 15.55
CA GLY A 261 24.71 -2.42 15.35
C GLY A 261 24.21 -0.98 15.17
N LEU A 262 24.87 -0.21 14.31
CA LEU A 262 24.52 1.19 14.08
C LEU A 262 23.35 1.36 13.09
N PHE A 263 23.28 0.54 12.04
CA PHE A 263 22.41 0.79 10.90
C PHE A 263 21.56 -0.43 10.48
N GLY A 264 21.62 -1.53 11.23
CA GLY A 264 21.01 -2.78 10.83
C GLY A 264 19.81 -3.21 11.66
N GLY A 265 19.04 -4.16 11.11
CA GLY A 265 17.88 -4.74 11.79
C GLY A 265 16.77 -3.73 12.03
N GLU A 266 16.40 -2.99 10.97
CA GLU A 266 15.31 -2.00 11.01
C GLU A 266 13.99 -2.65 11.36
N THR A 267 13.28 -2.09 12.33
CA THR A 267 11.89 -2.38 12.70
C THR A 267 11.24 -1.07 13.15
N ILE A 268 9.98 -1.11 13.58
CA ILE A 268 9.31 0.03 14.20
C ILE A 268 9.32 -0.13 15.72
N GLY A 269 9.68 0.91 16.44
CA GLY A 269 9.72 0.90 17.91
C GLY A 269 8.62 1.70 18.58
N LYS A 270 8.11 2.71 17.88
CA LYS A 270 7.07 3.63 18.35
C LYS A 270 6.31 4.18 17.15
N VAL A 271 5.18 4.81 17.42
CA VAL A 271 4.39 5.56 16.44
C VAL A 271 4.07 6.94 17.01
N VAL A 272 4.27 7.98 16.22
CA VAL A 272 3.77 9.32 16.52
C VAL A 272 2.53 9.57 15.69
N ILE A 273 1.43 9.86 16.33
CA ILE A 273 0.17 10.24 15.69
C ILE A 273 0.04 11.76 15.81
N CYS A 274 -0.10 12.45 14.69
CA CYS A 274 -0.22 13.90 14.63
C CYS A 274 -1.58 14.28 14.06
N ASN A 275 -2.38 15.01 14.84
CA ASN A 275 -3.65 15.56 14.34
C ASN A 275 -3.37 16.59 13.24
N ALA A 276 -3.91 16.37 12.04
CA ALA A 276 -3.63 17.21 10.88
C ALA A 276 -4.24 18.64 11.00
N ILE A 277 -5.24 18.81 11.86
CA ILE A 277 -5.90 20.10 12.11
C ILE A 277 -5.14 20.92 13.15
N THR A 278 -4.82 20.33 14.30
CA THR A 278 -4.26 21.05 15.46
C THR A 278 -2.75 21.00 15.54
N GLY A 279 -2.11 19.97 14.95
CA GLY A 279 -0.69 19.69 15.07
C GLY A 279 -0.31 19.01 16.39
N GLU A 280 -1.27 18.65 17.22
CA GLU A 280 -1.00 17.91 18.45
C GLU A 280 -0.41 16.54 18.12
N THR A 281 0.66 16.18 18.83
CA THR A 281 1.35 14.91 18.61
C THR A 281 1.29 14.04 19.85
N THR A 282 0.91 12.77 19.66
CA THR A 282 0.94 11.75 20.72
C THR A 282 1.84 10.60 20.29
N THR A 283 2.67 10.11 21.21
CA THR A 283 3.60 9.00 20.92
C THR A 283 3.13 7.72 21.62
N TYR A 284 2.97 6.66 20.85
CA TYR A 284 2.57 5.34 21.32
C TYR A 284 3.71 4.33 21.17
N LYS A 285 3.74 3.30 22.02
CA LYS A 285 4.47 2.06 21.71
C LYS A 285 3.69 1.31 20.63
N THR A 286 4.35 0.47 19.86
CA THR A 286 3.68 -0.34 18.82
C THR A 286 2.59 -1.25 19.36
N THR A 287 2.67 -1.66 20.65
CA THR A 287 1.65 -2.46 21.34
C THR A 287 0.43 -1.69 21.82
N ASP A 288 0.52 -0.36 21.87
CA ASP A 288 -0.48 0.50 22.51
C ASP A 288 -1.13 1.45 21.47
N VAL A 289 -0.89 1.20 20.18
CA VAL A 289 -1.45 1.99 19.08
C VAL A 289 -2.96 1.76 19.00
N PRO A 290 -3.79 2.83 18.87
CA PRO A 290 -5.23 2.69 18.72
C PRO A 290 -5.64 1.78 17.56
N GLU A 291 -6.77 1.08 17.68
CA GLU A 291 -7.25 0.11 16.69
C GLU A 291 -7.56 0.73 15.33
N TRP A 292 -8.04 1.96 15.29
CA TRP A 292 -8.32 2.67 14.04
C TRP A 292 -7.07 3.03 13.21
N VAL A 293 -5.85 2.82 13.73
CA VAL A 293 -4.59 3.02 13.00
C VAL A 293 -4.22 1.75 12.28
N ASP A 294 -4.20 1.78 10.97
CA ASP A 294 -3.93 0.59 10.14
C ASP A 294 -2.45 0.44 9.78
N ARG A 295 -1.73 1.55 9.57
CA ARG A 295 -0.39 1.50 8.97
C ARG A 295 0.72 1.91 9.92
N VAL A 296 1.19 0.96 10.73
CA VAL A 296 2.40 1.09 11.57
C VAL A 296 3.62 0.55 10.85
N TYR A 297 3.50 -0.60 10.20
CA TYR A 297 4.56 -1.26 9.43
C TYR A 297 4.25 -1.16 7.94
N SER A 298 5.16 -0.57 7.16
CA SER A 298 5.00 -0.53 5.71
C SER A 298 5.13 -1.93 5.10
N ALA A 299 4.45 -2.17 3.99
CA ALA A 299 4.55 -3.45 3.27
C ALA A 299 6.01 -3.78 2.89
N ASP A 300 6.77 -2.80 2.41
CA ASP A 300 8.18 -2.99 2.07
C ASP A 300 9.03 -3.43 3.27
N LEU A 301 8.74 -2.91 4.46
CA LEU A 301 9.41 -3.35 5.67
C LEU A 301 9.03 -4.81 6.01
N LEU A 302 7.74 -5.16 5.94
CA LEU A 302 7.25 -6.50 6.23
C LEU A 302 7.82 -7.52 5.23
N VAL A 303 7.83 -7.20 3.94
CA VAL A 303 8.47 -8.01 2.89
C VAL A 303 9.96 -8.23 3.20
N ASN A 304 10.70 -7.17 3.48
CA ASN A 304 12.13 -7.29 3.82
C ASN A 304 12.38 -8.15 5.07
N LEU A 305 11.52 -8.01 6.08
CA LEU A 305 11.63 -8.81 7.31
C LEU A 305 11.34 -10.29 7.06
N PHE A 306 10.33 -10.59 6.23
CA PHE A 306 10.04 -11.96 5.82
C PHE A 306 11.16 -12.55 4.96
N ASP A 307 11.72 -11.78 4.03
CA ASP A 307 12.86 -12.22 3.22
C ASP A 307 14.10 -12.53 4.08
N TYR A 308 14.36 -11.75 5.12
CA TYR A 308 15.40 -12.09 6.10
C TYR A 308 15.06 -13.38 6.85
N TYR A 309 13.81 -13.57 7.25
CA TYR A 309 13.36 -14.80 7.91
C TYR A 309 13.56 -16.01 6.99
N GLY A 310 13.13 -15.94 5.74
CA GLY A 310 13.13 -17.05 4.80
C GLY A 310 14.52 -17.37 4.24
N THR A 311 15.30 -16.36 3.86
CA THR A 311 16.59 -16.55 3.18
C THR A 311 17.76 -16.82 4.13
N LEU A 312 17.72 -16.25 5.34
CA LEU A 312 18.85 -16.34 6.29
C LEU A 312 18.78 -17.51 7.26
N LYS A 313 17.88 -18.45 7.07
CA LYS A 313 17.67 -19.64 7.93
C LYS A 313 18.97 -20.42 8.19
N HIS A 314 19.79 -20.60 7.16
CA HIS A 314 21.10 -21.28 7.23
C HIS A 314 22.30 -20.31 7.11
N GLY A 315 22.08 -19.02 7.38
CA GLY A 315 23.10 -17.99 7.38
C GLY A 315 23.34 -17.33 6.02
N PHE A 316 24.12 -16.24 6.03
CA PHE A 316 24.31 -15.38 4.85
C PHE A 316 24.91 -16.12 3.65
N PHE A 317 25.94 -16.94 3.87
CA PHE A 317 26.60 -17.65 2.75
C PHE A 317 25.66 -18.66 2.09
N ASN A 318 24.77 -19.29 2.87
CA ASN A 318 23.74 -20.15 2.27
C ASN A 318 22.78 -19.35 1.39
N SER A 319 22.32 -18.18 1.84
CA SER A 319 21.38 -17.37 1.05
C SER A 319 21.93 -16.90 -0.31
N VAL A 320 23.26 -16.84 -0.47
CA VAL A 320 23.93 -16.38 -1.71
C VAL A 320 24.43 -17.53 -2.56
N LEU A 321 24.94 -18.60 -1.93
CA LEU A 321 25.65 -19.67 -2.69
C LEU A 321 24.81 -20.91 -2.92
N SER A 322 24.38 -21.59 -1.86
CA SER A 322 23.67 -22.87 -1.99
C SER A 322 22.14 -22.73 -2.01
N GLN A 323 21.61 -21.66 -1.42
CA GLN A 323 20.20 -21.31 -1.34
C GLN A 323 19.29 -22.45 -0.83
N LYS A 324 19.86 -23.35 -0.03
CA LYS A 324 19.15 -24.51 0.53
C LYS A 324 18.09 -24.02 1.52
N ASP A 325 16.84 -24.52 1.36
CA ASP A 325 15.68 -24.18 2.20
C ASP A 325 15.41 -22.67 2.30
N CYS A 326 15.82 -21.90 1.28
CA CYS A 326 15.54 -20.47 1.20
C CYS A 326 14.15 -20.22 0.62
N LEU A 327 13.41 -19.34 1.29
CA LEU A 327 12.14 -18.79 0.83
C LEU A 327 12.29 -17.30 0.64
N LYS A 328 11.61 -16.77 -0.37
CA LYS A 328 11.58 -15.35 -0.68
C LYS A 328 10.20 -14.95 -1.17
N THR A 329 9.79 -13.72 -0.88
CA THR A 329 8.56 -13.17 -1.43
C THR A 329 8.63 -13.03 -2.95
N THR A 330 7.49 -13.11 -3.62
CA THR A 330 7.34 -12.76 -5.04
C THR A 330 7.39 -11.23 -5.21
N ASP A 331 7.46 -10.77 -6.46
CA ASP A 331 7.45 -9.34 -6.76
C ASP A 331 6.03 -8.78 -6.62
N GLY A 332 5.87 -7.77 -5.79
CA GLY A 332 4.60 -7.11 -5.52
C GLY A 332 3.88 -7.61 -4.27
N TYR A 333 2.86 -6.89 -3.89
CA TYR A 333 2.00 -7.20 -2.74
C TYR A 333 0.65 -6.50 -2.90
N ASN A 334 -0.35 -6.96 -2.15
CA ASN A 334 -1.64 -6.29 -2.02
C ASN A 334 -2.10 -6.33 -0.57
N TYR A 335 -3.29 -5.81 -0.30
CA TYR A 335 -3.81 -5.66 1.05
C TYR A 335 -5.20 -6.29 1.16
N LEU A 336 -5.43 -6.97 2.27
CA LEU A 336 -6.71 -7.51 2.70
C LEU A 336 -7.17 -6.78 3.96
N ALA A 337 -8.44 -6.53 4.08
CA ALA A 337 -9.05 -6.10 5.34
C ALA A 337 -9.53 -7.37 6.06
N LEU A 338 -8.93 -7.70 7.18
CA LEU A 338 -9.27 -8.85 8.03
C LEU A 338 -9.29 -8.40 9.49
N ASP A 339 -10.33 -8.76 10.22
CA ASP A 339 -10.48 -8.48 11.66
C ASP A 339 -10.22 -7.01 12.04
N ASP A 340 -10.82 -6.06 11.34
CA ASP A 340 -10.67 -4.61 11.51
C ASP A 340 -9.25 -4.06 11.27
N ASP A 341 -8.34 -4.86 10.71
CA ASP A 341 -6.97 -4.48 10.38
C ASP A 341 -6.68 -4.60 8.88
N VAL A 342 -5.67 -3.88 8.42
CA VAL A 342 -5.13 -4.05 7.07
C VAL A 342 -3.95 -5.01 7.09
N TRP A 343 -4.10 -6.12 6.38
CA TRP A 343 -3.07 -7.14 6.22
C TRP A 343 -2.42 -7.04 4.83
N MET A 344 -1.11 -6.92 4.82
CA MET A 344 -0.31 -7.09 3.59
C MET A 344 -0.19 -8.56 3.26
N TYR A 345 -0.42 -8.95 2.00
CA TYR A 345 -0.11 -10.28 1.53
C TYR A 345 0.80 -10.26 0.30
N THR A 346 1.58 -11.30 0.14
CA THR A 346 2.38 -11.57 -1.06
C THR A 346 2.63 -13.07 -1.17
N GLY A 347 2.87 -13.55 -2.39
CA GLY A 347 3.29 -14.93 -2.62
C GLY A 347 4.69 -15.18 -2.10
N VAL A 348 4.98 -16.45 -1.87
CA VAL A 348 6.31 -16.92 -1.45
C VAL A 348 6.78 -17.99 -2.43
N THR A 349 8.02 -17.84 -2.92
CA THR A 349 8.66 -18.77 -3.83
C THR A 349 10.00 -19.27 -3.29
N SER A 350 10.52 -20.33 -3.86
CA SER A 350 11.91 -20.72 -3.64
C SER A 350 12.84 -19.74 -4.37
N VAL A 351 14.05 -19.51 -3.84
CA VAL A 351 15.01 -18.54 -4.42
C VAL A 351 15.51 -18.97 -5.81
N ASN A 352 15.28 -20.23 -6.19
CA ASN A 352 15.75 -20.78 -7.47
C ASN A 352 14.93 -20.36 -8.72
N GLY A 353 13.99 -19.42 -8.57
CA GLY A 353 13.34 -18.77 -9.71
C GLY A 353 12.29 -19.60 -10.42
N ASP A 354 11.65 -20.53 -9.73
CA ASP A 354 10.48 -21.23 -10.24
C ASP A 354 9.32 -20.24 -10.43
N GLN A 355 8.55 -20.42 -11.50
CA GLN A 355 7.34 -19.62 -11.77
C GLN A 355 6.14 -20.10 -10.94
N SER A 356 6.40 -20.72 -9.79
CA SER A 356 5.39 -21.26 -8.88
C SER A 356 5.60 -20.75 -7.47
N ASN A 357 4.50 -20.45 -6.81
CA ASN A 357 4.47 -20.19 -5.39
C ASN A 357 4.55 -21.50 -4.61
N VAL A 358 5.22 -21.46 -3.47
CA VAL A 358 5.21 -22.53 -2.45
C VAL A 358 4.27 -22.18 -1.29
N GLY A 359 3.77 -20.95 -1.27
CA GLY A 359 2.84 -20.46 -0.25
C GLY A 359 2.60 -18.97 -0.33
N PHE A 360 1.95 -18.45 0.70
CA PHE A 360 1.66 -17.04 0.89
C PHE A 360 2.09 -16.61 2.28
N VAL A 361 2.41 -15.33 2.41
CA VAL A 361 2.57 -14.67 3.71
C VAL A 361 1.57 -13.54 3.85
N LEU A 362 0.89 -13.53 4.99
CA LEU A 362 0.04 -12.42 5.42
C LEU A 362 0.67 -11.77 6.65
N SER A 363 0.78 -10.46 6.64
CA SER A 363 1.34 -9.68 7.75
C SER A 363 0.45 -8.51 8.08
N ASN A 364 0.01 -8.44 9.33
CA ASN A 364 -0.79 -7.34 9.86
C ASN A 364 0.06 -6.06 9.92
N GLN A 365 -0.39 -5.00 9.29
CA GLN A 365 0.36 -3.74 9.22
C GLN A 365 0.36 -2.93 10.52
N ARG A 366 -0.56 -3.17 11.45
CA ARG A 366 -0.59 -2.54 12.77
C ARG A 366 0.27 -3.26 13.79
N THR A 367 0.18 -4.60 13.85
CA THR A 367 0.77 -5.42 14.92
C THR A 367 2.07 -6.14 14.53
N MET A 368 2.34 -6.31 13.22
CA MET A 368 3.39 -7.16 12.64
C MET A 368 3.14 -8.66 12.89
N GLU A 369 1.95 -9.06 13.30
CA GLU A 369 1.56 -10.46 13.29
C GLU A 369 1.73 -11.01 11.88
N THR A 370 2.42 -12.14 11.73
CA THR A 370 2.77 -12.69 10.42
C THR A 370 2.51 -14.18 10.38
N LYS A 371 1.69 -14.61 9.42
CA LYS A 371 1.34 -16.00 9.16
C LYS A 371 1.82 -16.42 7.78
N TYR A 372 2.37 -17.61 7.70
CA TYR A 372 2.75 -18.26 6.44
C TYR A 372 1.79 -19.42 6.17
N TYR A 373 1.27 -19.45 4.96
CA TYR A 373 0.33 -20.47 4.47
C TYR A 373 0.99 -21.27 3.37
N GLU A 374 1.20 -22.55 3.61
CA GLU A 374 1.72 -23.45 2.61
C GLU A 374 0.67 -23.73 1.54
N CYS A 375 0.95 -23.34 0.31
CA CYS A 375 0.06 -23.50 -0.82
C CYS A 375 0.87 -23.48 -2.12
N GLU A 376 1.05 -24.65 -2.73
CA GLU A 376 1.69 -24.76 -4.03
C GLU A 376 0.75 -24.28 -5.14
N GLY A 377 1.24 -23.41 -6.04
CA GLY A 377 0.40 -22.89 -7.10
C GLY A 377 1.10 -21.88 -8.01
N ALA A 378 0.30 -21.18 -8.81
CA ALA A 378 0.79 -20.15 -9.71
C ALA A 378 1.27 -18.92 -8.95
N THR A 379 2.26 -18.23 -9.48
CA THR A 379 2.61 -16.88 -9.03
C THR A 379 1.53 -15.89 -9.44
N GLU A 380 1.49 -14.75 -8.78
CA GLU A 380 0.61 -13.63 -9.13
C GLU A 380 0.80 -13.20 -10.59
N ALA A 381 2.05 -13.13 -11.07
CA ALA A 381 2.36 -12.78 -12.46
C ALA A 381 1.80 -13.82 -13.45
N SER A 382 1.84 -15.11 -13.10
CA SER A 382 1.27 -16.17 -13.93
C SER A 382 -0.25 -16.08 -13.99
N ALA A 383 -0.90 -15.77 -12.84
CA ALA A 383 -2.34 -15.58 -12.77
C ALA A 383 -2.80 -14.35 -13.56
N MET A 384 -2.08 -13.22 -13.45
CA MET A 384 -2.32 -12.03 -14.25
C MET A 384 -2.25 -12.32 -15.75
N SER A 385 -1.19 -13.01 -16.19
CA SER A 385 -1.03 -13.40 -17.59
C SER A 385 -2.14 -14.34 -18.08
N SER A 386 -2.60 -15.25 -17.21
CA SER A 386 -3.72 -16.15 -17.52
C SER A 386 -5.03 -15.37 -17.69
N ALA A 387 -5.31 -14.40 -16.81
CA ALA A 387 -6.49 -13.55 -16.91
C ALA A 387 -6.47 -12.65 -18.15
N GLU A 388 -5.32 -12.02 -18.46
CA GLU A 388 -5.13 -11.22 -19.68
C GLU A 388 -5.29 -12.05 -20.95
N GLY A 389 -4.84 -13.29 -20.92
CA GLY A 389 -4.99 -14.24 -22.02
C GLY A 389 -6.46 -14.51 -22.40
N GLN A 390 -7.38 -14.54 -21.42
CA GLN A 390 -8.82 -14.73 -21.66
C GLN A 390 -9.48 -13.51 -22.35
N VAL A 391 -8.90 -12.33 -22.18
CA VAL A 391 -9.44 -11.06 -22.71
C VAL A 391 -8.49 -10.38 -23.70
N GLN A 392 -7.56 -11.13 -24.31
CA GLN A 392 -6.52 -10.59 -25.19
C GLN A 392 -7.05 -9.74 -26.36
N ASN A 393 -8.25 -10.04 -26.84
CA ASN A 393 -8.94 -9.28 -27.90
C ASN A 393 -9.36 -7.89 -27.44
N LEU A 394 -9.52 -7.67 -26.13
CA LEU A 394 -9.91 -6.40 -25.52
C LEU A 394 -8.70 -5.57 -25.08
N LYS A 395 -7.50 -6.17 -25.01
CA LYS A 395 -6.25 -5.54 -24.57
C LYS A 395 -6.32 -4.96 -23.16
N TYR A 396 -7.08 -5.60 -22.28
CA TYR A 396 -7.15 -5.18 -20.88
C TYR A 396 -5.90 -5.63 -20.13
N THR A 397 -5.49 -4.82 -19.15
CA THR A 397 -4.35 -5.07 -18.27
C THR A 397 -4.83 -5.50 -16.90
N ALA A 398 -4.24 -6.57 -16.37
CA ALA A 398 -4.54 -7.09 -15.04
C ALA A 398 -3.94 -6.20 -13.94
N THR A 399 -4.69 -5.99 -12.85
CA THR A 399 -4.13 -5.46 -11.61
C THR A 399 -3.40 -6.56 -10.86
N PHE A 400 -2.53 -6.19 -9.91
CA PHE A 400 -1.98 -7.18 -8.98
C PHE A 400 -3.11 -7.89 -8.23
N PRO A 401 -3.09 -9.24 -8.15
CA PRO A 401 -4.21 -10.02 -7.60
C PRO A 401 -4.51 -9.69 -6.14
N LEU A 402 -5.74 -9.90 -5.75
CA LEU A 402 -6.16 -10.03 -4.37
C LEU A 402 -6.33 -11.52 -4.05
N LEU A 403 -5.75 -12.00 -2.96
CA LEU A 403 -5.91 -13.39 -2.54
C LEU A 403 -7.19 -13.53 -1.70
N LEU A 404 -8.15 -14.28 -2.19
CA LEU A 404 -9.43 -14.53 -1.52
C LEU A 404 -9.62 -16.00 -1.24
N ASN A 405 -10.43 -16.29 -0.25
CA ASN A 405 -11.00 -17.61 -0.02
C ASN A 405 -12.37 -17.65 -0.71
N ILE A 406 -12.50 -18.44 -1.78
CA ILE A 406 -13.77 -18.64 -2.48
C ILE A 406 -14.14 -20.13 -2.41
N SER A 407 -15.19 -20.44 -1.71
CA SER A 407 -15.64 -21.84 -1.50
C SER A 407 -14.56 -22.76 -0.90
N GLY A 408 -13.71 -22.22 -0.01
CA GLY A 408 -12.60 -22.97 0.57
C GLY A 408 -11.39 -23.14 -0.35
N GLU A 409 -11.34 -22.47 -1.50
CA GLU A 409 -10.23 -22.50 -2.45
C GLU A 409 -9.46 -21.19 -2.44
N PRO A 410 -8.13 -21.21 -2.31
CA PRO A 410 -7.30 -20.04 -2.53
C PRO A 410 -7.47 -19.54 -3.97
N THR A 411 -7.92 -18.31 -4.12
CA THR A 411 -8.32 -17.75 -5.41
C THR A 411 -7.72 -16.37 -5.58
N TYR A 412 -7.08 -16.14 -6.72
CA TYR A 412 -6.65 -14.80 -7.13
C TYR A 412 -7.82 -14.07 -7.77
N PHE A 413 -8.24 -12.99 -7.14
CA PHE A 413 -9.19 -12.05 -7.69
C PHE A 413 -8.45 -10.89 -8.37
N ILE A 414 -8.78 -10.59 -9.61
CA ILE A 414 -8.05 -9.65 -10.47
C ILE A 414 -9.05 -8.69 -11.12
N ALA A 415 -8.78 -7.40 -11.06
CA ALA A 415 -9.50 -6.42 -11.86
C ALA A 415 -8.78 -6.22 -13.20
N LEU A 416 -9.54 -6.15 -14.29
CA LEU A 416 -9.06 -5.97 -15.65
C LEU A 416 -9.41 -4.57 -16.13
N LYS A 417 -8.39 -3.77 -16.49
CA LYS A 417 -8.51 -2.35 -16.84
C LYS A 417 -8.29 -2.11 -18.32
N ASP A 418 -9.02 -1.15 -18.84
CA ASP A 418 -8.79 -0.61 -20.19
C ASP A 418 -7.57 0.34 -20.24
N ASP A 419 -7.22 0.81 -21.44
CA ASP A 419 -6.12 1.76 -21.66
C ASP A 419 -6.31 3.10 -20.92
N ALA A 420 -7.53 3.42 -20.47
CA ALA A 420 -7.82 4.61 -19.67
C ALA A 420 -7.64 4.37 -18.16
N GLY A 421 -7.21 3.16 -17.75
CA GLY A 421 -7.01 2.77 -16.37
C GLY A 421 -8.31 2.48 -15.60
N LEU A 422 -9.42 2.26 -16.31
CA LEU A 422 -10.72 1.97 -15.70
C LEU A 422 -10.98 0.47 -15.68
N VAL A 423 -11.47 -0.03 -14.55
CA VAL A 423 -11.90 -1.42 -14.41
C VAL A 423 -13.11 -1.68 -15.33
N LYS A 424 -13.01 -2.71 -16.14
CA LYS A 424 -14.02 -3.13 -17.12
C LYS A 424 -14.54 -4.54 -16.89
N LYS A 425 -13.68 -5.43 -16.42
CA LYS A 425 -14.01 -6.83 -16.12
C LYS A 425 -13.26 -7.28 -14.86
N TYR A 426 -13.66 -8.42 -14.37
CA TYR A 426 -13.05 -9.11 -13.24
C TYR A 426 -12.64 -10.51 -13.65
N ALA A 427 -11.59 -11.03 -13.03
CA ALA A 427 -11.16 -12.41 -13.21
C ALA A 427 -10.97 -13.10 -11.85
N MET A 428 -11.32 -14.37 -11.77
CA MET A 428 -10.97 -15.27 -10.67
C MET A 428 -10.14 -16.42 -11.23
N VAL A 429 -8.96 -16.61 -10.64
CA VAL A 429 -7.99 -17.64 -11.05
C VAL A 429 -7.69 -18.53 -9.86
N ASN A 430 -7.94 -19.84 -9.98
CA ASN A 430 -7.60 -20.78 -8.92
C ASN A 430 -6.07 -20.84 -8.75
N VAL A 431 -5.59 -20.70 -7.53
CA VAL A 431 -4.15 -20.64 -7.24
C VAL A 431 -3.45 -21.92 -7.63
N GLN A 432 -4.02 -23.07 -7.27
CA GLN A 432 -3.40 -24.38 -7.51
C GLN A 432 -3.62 -24.87 -8.95
N LYS A 433 -4.79 -24.58 -9.50
CA LYS A 433 -5.17 -24.95 -10.87
C LYS A 433 -5.38 -23.69 -11.72
N TYR A 434 -4.31 -22.97 -11.99
CA TYR A 434 -4.32 -21.67 -12.68
C TYR A 434 -4.90 -21.66 -14.11
N GLN A 435 -5.21 -22.85 -14.66
CA GLN A 435 -5.97 -22.98 -15.90
C GLN A 435 -7.49 -22.73 -15.68
N ILE A 436 -7.97 -22.82 -14.44
CA ILE A 436 -9.34 -22.44 -14.08
C ILE A 436 -9.37 -20.93 -13.92
N VAL A 437 -9.83 -20.26 -14.96
CA VAL A 437 -9.94 -18.80 -15.07
C VAL A 437 -11.35 -18.44 -15.43
N ALA A 438 -12.05 -17.78 -14.53
CA ALA A 438 -13.36 -17.19 -14.80
C ALA A 438 -13.21 -15.70 -15.09
N ILE A 439 -14.05 -15.18 -15.98
CA ILE A 439 -14.16 -13.76 -16.32
C ILE A 439 -15.61 -13.34 -16.16
N GLY A 440 -15.84 -12.13 -15.64
CA GLY A 440 -17.18 -11.53 -15.51
C GLY A 440 -17.18 -10.02 -15.69
N ASP A 441 -18.32 -9.47 -16.09
CA ASP A 441 -18.53 -8.00 -16.18
C ASP A 441 -18.85 -7.37 -14.80
N SER A 442 -19.26 -8.22 -13.85
CA SER A 442 -19.41 -7.89 -12.43
C SER A 442 -18.70 -8.92 -11.57
N VAL A 443 -18.46 -8.60 -10.30
CA VAL A 443 -17.85 -9.53 -9.33
C VAL A 443 -18.74 -10.77 -9.17
N SER A 444 -20.05 -10.59 -9.00
CA SER A 444 -21.02 -11.67 -8.86
C SER A 444 -21.01 -12.61 -10.06
N GLN A 445 -21.06 -12.07 -11.30
CA GLN A 445 -20.99 -12.88 -12.51
C GLN A 445 -19.65 -13.65 -12.61
N CYS A 446 -18.54 -13.01 -12.24
CA CYS A 446 -17.23 -13.65 -12.25
C CYS A 446 -17.19 -14.84 -11.29
N GLU A 447 -17.78 -14.68 -10.10
CA GLU A 447 -17.88 -15.76 -9.12
C GLU A 447 -18.78 -16.88 -9.59
N ASP A 448 -19.98 -16.60 -10.10
CA ASP A 448 -20.86 -17.63 -10.65
C ASP A 448 -20.15 -18.47 -11.70
N ASN A 449 -19.45 -17.80 -12.62
CA ASN A 449 -18.66 -18.47 -13.64
C ASN A 449 -17.52 -19.31 -13.02
N TYR A 450 -16.88 -18.79 -11.97
CA TYR A 450 -15.80 -19.49 -11.28
C TYR A 450 -16.31 -20.73 -10.55
N LEU A 451 -17.41 -20.65 -9.81
CA LEU A 451 -18.02 -21.77 -9.12
C LEU A 451 -18.41 -22.88 -10.10
N ASN A 452 -18.99 -22.52 -11.25
CA ASN A 452 -19.32 -23.48 -12.32
C ASN A 452 -18.07 -24.15 -12.88
N LEU A 453 -16.96 -23.41 -13.04
CA LEU A 453 -15.69 -24.00 -13.47
C LEU A 453 -15.08 -24.92 -12.42
N LEU A 454 -15.16 -24.60 -11.12
CA LEU A 454 -14.72 -25.49 -10.06
C LEU A 454 -15.47 -26.83 -10.07
N LEU A 455 -16.79 -26.78 -10.25
CA LEU A 455 -17.63 -27.99 -10.37
C LEU A 455 -17.26 -28.80 -11.61
N SER A 456 -17.22 -28.17 -12.78
CA SER A 456 -16.97 -28.87 -14.06
C SER A 456 -15.55 -29.47 -14.17
N ASN A 457 -14.58 -28.90 -13.45
CA ASN A 457 -13.21 -29.42 -13.38
C ASN A 457 -12.97 -30.36 -12.21
N GLY A 458 -14.01 -30.74 -11.44
CA GLY A 458 -13.91 -31.70 -10.34
C GLY A 458 -13.00 -31.24 -9.20
N VAL A 459 -12.89 -29.92 -8.97
CA VAL A 459 -12.18 -29.34 -7.82
C VAL A 459 -13.05 -29.46 -6.58
N LYS A 460 -14.34 -29.28 -6.76
CA LYS A 460 -15.36 -29.48 -5.72
C LYS A 460 -16.46 -30.42 -6.23
N GLU A 461 -17.02 -31.22 -5.35
CA GLU A 461 -18.24 -32.00 -5.64
C GLU A 461 -19.48 -31.13 -5.49
N GLU A 462 -19.46 -30.17 -4.54
CA GLU A 462 -20.44 -29.10 -4.36
C GLU A 462 -19.71 -27.84 -3.96
N ALA A 463 -19.73 -26.82 -4.84
CA ALA A 463 -19.25 -25.48 -4.47
C ALA A 463 -20.25 -24.87 -3.50
N LYS A 464 -19.79 -24.34 -2.37
CA LYS A 464 -20.63 -23.55 -1.49
C LYS A 464 -20.82 -22.17 -2.14
N ASP A 465 -22.02 -21.93 -2.58
CA ASP A 465 -22.55 -20.58 -2.86
C ASP A 465 -23.55 -20.27 -1.75
N ASP A 466 -23.09 -19.57 -0.72
CA ASP A 466 -23.88 -19.29 0.49
C ASP A 466 -24.88 -18.14 0.29
N ARG A 467 -25.02 -17.58 -0.94
CA ARG A 467 -26.06 -16.59 -1.22
C ARG A 467 -27.44 -17.21 -1.02
N GLU A 468 -28.27 -16.50 -0.27
CA GLU A 468 -29.63 -16.93 0.01
C GLU A 468 -30.46 -17.04 -1.28
N ILE A 469 -31.12 -18.15 -1.46
CA ILE A 469 -32.03 -18.36 -2.61
C ILE A 469 -33.38 -17.74 -2.27
N GLU A 470 -33.75 -16.74 -3.03
CA GLU A 470 -35.05 -16.08 -2.95
C GLU A 470 -35.97 -16.61 -4.05
N THR A 471 -37.29 -16.49 -3.84
CA THR A 471 -38.30 -16.93 -4.82
C THR A 471 -39.20 -15.77 -5.21
N ILE A 472 -39.37 -15.57 -6.52
CA ILE A 472 -40.34 -14.61 -7.04
C ILE A 472 -41.34 -15.33 -7.97
N THR A 473 -42.62 -14.92 -7.88
CA THR A 473 -43.65 -15.32 -8.83
C THR A 473 -44.36 -14.07 -9.33
N GLY A 474 -44.40 -13.88 -10.64
CA GLY A 474 -45.04 -12.69 -11.21
C GLY A 474 -45.14 -12.78 -12.73
N GLU A 475 -45.85 -11.82 -13.33
CA GLU A 475 -45.97 -11.66 -14.76
C GLU A 475 -44.75 -10.99 -15.36
N ILE A 476 -44.24 -11.50 -16.47
CA ILE A 476 -43.13 -10.90 -17.19
C ILE A 476 -43.58 -9.60 -17.85
N THR A 477 -43.05 -8.47 -17.45
CA THR A 477 -43.37 -7.16 -18.05
C THR A 477 -42.49 -6.86 -19.26
N LYS A 478 -41.25 -7.34 -19.26
CA LYS A 478 -40.29 -7.12 -20.35
C LYS A 478 -39.28 -8.25 -20.40
N ILE A 479 -38.86 -8.59 -21.62
CA ILE A 479 -37.76 -9.52 -21.90
C ILE A 479 -36.71 -8.81 -22.76
N ALA A 480 -35.44 -8.95 -22.42
CA ALA A 480 -34.34 -8.55 -23.26
C ALA A 480 -33.41 -9.76 -23.45
N GLN A 481 -32.71 -9.81 -24.57
CA GLN A 481 -31.69 -10.83 -24.83
C GLN A 481 -30.34 -10.14 -25.12
N ALA A 482 -29.28 -10.71 -24.55
CA ALA A 482 -27.93 -10.33 -24.90
C ALA A 482 -27.04 -11.59 -25.02
N VAL A 483 -25.95 -11.45 -25.76
CA VAL A 483 -24.90 -12.49 -25.80
C VAL A 483 -23.75 -11.98 -24.96
N ILE A 484 -23.46 -12.68 -23.89
CA ILE A 484 -22.37 -12.40 -22.96
C ILE A 484 -21.37 -13.55 -23.06
N ASP A 485 -20.14 -13.22 -23.37
CA ASP A 485 -19.01 -14.17 -23.51
C ASP A 485 -19.32 -15.42 -24.37
N GLY A 486 -20.12 -15.22 -25.44
CA GLY A 486 -20.52 -16.27 -26.37
C GLY A 486 -21.77 -17.06 -25.94
N THR A 487 -22.30 -16.82 -24.74
CA THR A 487 -23.50 -17.43 -24.21
C THR A 487 -24.71 -16.49 -24.33
N SER A 488 -25.87 -17.01 -24.72
CA SER A 488 -27.09 -16.22 -24.78
C SER A 488 -27.72 -16.12 -23.39
N HIS A 489 -28.03 -14.91 -22.96
CA HIS A 489 -28.70 -14.60 -21.71
C HIS A 489 -30.03 -13.87 -21.99
N TYR A 490 -31.06 -14.21 -21.22
CA TYR A 490 -32.35 -13.52 -21.20
C TYR A 490 -32.48 -12.76 -19.88
N TYR A 491 -32.82 -11.48 -19.99
CA TYR A 491 -33.08 -10.60 -18.87
C TYR A 491 -34.57 -10.40 -18.71
N LEU A 492 -35.14 -10.95 -17.64
CA LEU A 492 -36.55 -10.87 -17.34
C LEU A 492 -36.83 -9.75 -16.33
N MET A 493 -37.85 -8.96 -16.56
CA MET A 493 -38.38 -7.97 -15.62
C MET A 493 -39.76 -8.42 -15.21
N ILE A 494 -40.02 -8.49 -13.91
CA ILE A 494 -41.27 -9.06 -13.34
C ILE A 494 -42.11 -7.95 -12.74
N ASP A 495 -43.42 -8.01 -12.93
CA ASP A 495 -44.33 -7.05 -12.34
C ASP A 495 -44.20 -7.04 -10.81
N GLY A 496 -44.08 -5.83 -10.25
CA GLY A 496 -43.90 -5.64 -8.81
C GLY A 496 -42.46 -5.77 -8.30
N SER A 497 -41.46 -5.99 -9.18
CA SER A 497 -40.02 -5.96 -8.83
C SER A 497 -39.28 -4.93 -9.67
N GLU A 498 -38.30 -4.24 -9.05
CA GLU A 498 -37.36 -3.39 -9.75
C GLU A 498 -36.10 -4.15 -10.21
N ASP A 499 -35.96 -5.42 -9.80
CA ASP A 499 -34.81 -6.26 -10.09
C ASP A 499 -34.85 -6.77 -11.55
N ILE A 500 -33.64 -7.03 -12.09
CA ILE A 500 -33.46 -7.63 -13.41
C ILE A 500 -32.94 -9.05 -13.22
N PHE A 501 -33.70 -10.03 -13.68
CA PHE A 501 -33.40 -11.45 -13.53
C PHE A 501 -32.63 -11.97 -14.74
N ASP A 502 -31.40 -12.41 -14.55
CA ASP A 502 -30.54 -12.97 -15.58
C ASP A 502 -30.72 -14.49 -15.66
N VAL A 503 -31.12 -14.97 -16.83
CA VAL A 503 -31.35 -16.39 -17.13
C VAL A 503 -30.43 -16.83 -18.25
N SER A 504 -29.45 -17.69 -17.92
CA SER A 504 -28.56 -18.31 -18.90
C SER A 504 -29.35 -19.35 -19.73
N VAL A 505 -29.25 -19.27 -21.06
CA VAL A 505 -29.89 -20.23 -21.97
C VAL A 505 -29.26 -21.62 -21.85
N VAL A 506 -27.97 -21.71 -21.48
CA VAL A 506 -27.28 -22.99 -21.30
C VAL A 506 -27.90 -23.76 -20.13
N ASP A 507 -28.27 -23.06 -19.07
CA ASP A 507 -28.80 -23.68 -17.85
C ASP A 507 -30.31 -23.87 -17.95
N TYR A 508 -31.04 -22.94 -18.59
CA TYR A 508 -32.51 -22.90 -18.66
C TYR A 508 -32.98 -22.62 -20.07
N ILE A 509 -32.87 -23.61 -20.96
CA ILE A 509 -33.26 -23.48 -22.38
C ILE A 509 -34.74 -23.06 -22.56
N ASP A 510 -35.62 -23.39 -21.61
CA ASP A 510 -37.04 -23.03 -21.68
C ASP A 510 -37.28 -21.51 -21.62
N VAL A 511 -36.30 -20.71 -21.22
CA VAL A 511 -36.38 -19.24 -21.23
C VAL A 511 -36.65 -18.68 -22.63
N VAL A 512 -36.22 -19.37 -23.69
CA VAL A 512 -36.49 -18.97 -25.08
C VAL A 512 -37.99 -18.98 -25.45
N ARG A 513 -38.82 -19.62 -24.63
CA ARG A 513 -40.27 -19.69 -24.80
C ARG A 513 -41.04 -18.65 -23.98
N CYS A 514 -40.29 -17.90 -23.14
CA CYS A 514 -40.91 -16.88 -22.31
C CYS A 514 -41.35 -15.68 -23.17
N GLU A 515 -42.56 -15.21 -22.94
CA GLU A 515 -43.11 -14.01 -23.57
C GLU A 515 -43.64 -13.05 -22.50
N ALA A 516 -43.65 -11.75 -22.81
CA ALA A 516 -44.26 -10.76 -21.93
C ALA A 516 -45.76 -11.08 -21.74
N GLY A 517 -46.25 -10.94 -20.51
CA GLY A 517 -47.62 -11.32 -20.12
C GLY A 517 -47.73 -12.73 -19.56
N GLN A 518 -46.70 -13.56 -19.64
CA GLN A 518 -46.69 -14.89 -19.01
C GLN A 518 -46.29 -14.80 -17.54
N THR A 519 -46.88 -15.65 -16.71
CA THR A 519 -46.48 -15.78 -15.30
C THR A 519 -45.40 -16.82 -15.16
N VAL A 520 -44.30 -16.44 -14.49
CA VAL A 520 -43.22 -17.33 -14.15
C VAL A 520 -43.00 -17.40 -12.64
N THR A 521 -42.45 -18.53 -12.18
CA THR A 521 -41.92 -18.67 -10.83
C THR A 521 -40.42 -18.94 -10.97
N MET A 522 -39.61 -18.13 -10.35
CA MET A 522 -38.14 -18.23 -10.40
C MET A 522 -37.60 -18.30 -8.99
N GLU A 523 -36.62 -19.15 -8.80
CA GLU A 523 -35.67 -19.06 -7.67
C GLU A 523 -34.41 -18.36 -8.16
N TYR A 524 -33.88 -17.44 -7.38
CA TYR A 524 -32.76 -16.60 -7.79
C TYR A 524 -31.86 -16.26 -6.62
N LYS A 525 -30.65 -15.86 -6.94
CA LYS A 525 -29.65 -15.34 -5.99
C LYS A 525 -29.39 -13.88 -6.29
N LYS A 526 -29.43 -13.05 -5.25
CA LYS A 526 -29.16 -11.60 -5.37
C LYS A 526 -27.77 -11.33 -5.94
N GLY A 527 -27.69 -10.40 -6.88
CA GLY A 527 -26.48 -9.89 -7.47
C GLY A 527 -26.42 -8.36 -7.41
N GLU A 528 -25.28 -7.78 -7.81
CA GLU A 528 -25.09 -6.31 -7.75
C GLU A 528 -25.89 -5.52 -8.78
N LYS A 529 -26.10 -6.08 -9.97
CA LYS A 529 -26.78 -5.41 -11.10
C LYS A 529 -27.94 -6.23 -11.63
N THR A 530 -27.80 -7.53 -11.59
CA THR A 530 -28.80 -8.50 -12.04
C THR A 530 -28.80 -9.67 -11.09
N ASP A 531 -29.97 -10.26 -10.83
CA ASP A 531 -30.14 -11.43 -10.00
C ASP A 531 -30.02 -12.70 -10.84
N THR A 532 -29.19 -13.63 -10.41
CA THR A 532 -28.94 -14.88 -11.15
C THR A 532 -30.05 -15.89 -10.89
N VAL A 533 -30.74 -16.30 -11.93
CA VAL A 533 -31.83 -17.29 -11.82
C VAL A 533 -31.25 -18.70 -11.71
N VAL A 534 -31.65 -19.42 -10.65
CA VAL A 534 -31.23 -20.80 -10.37
C VAL A 534 -32.34 -21.83 -10.56
N SER A 535 -33.55 -21.38 -10.84
CA SER A 535 -34.70 -22.24 -11.21
C SER A 535 -35.74 -21.40 -11.94
N LEU A 536 -36.28 -21.93 -13.04
CA LEU A 536 -37.32 -21.25 -13.85
C LEU A 536 -38.49 -22.20 -14.12
N LYS A 537 -39.70 -21.77 -13.78
CA LYS A 537 -40.94 -22.50 -14.09
C LYS A 537 -41.92 -21.54 -14.77
N ILE A 538 -42.34 -21.88 -15.98
CA ILE A 538 -43.37 -21.16 -16.74
C ILE A 538 -44.74 -21.76 -16.38
N LYS A 539 -45.68 -20.91 -16.02
CA LYS A 539 -47.07 -21.33 -15.73
C LYS A 539 -47.97 -21.22 -16.94
#